data_4e29524291fe7a5ab7893fc9428ee4fd
#
_entry.id   4e29524291fe7a5ab7893fc9428ee4fd
#
_cell.length_a   1.000
_cell.length_b   1.000
_cell.length_c   1.000
_cell.angle_alpha   90.00
_cell.angle_beta   90.00
_cell.angle_gamma   90.00
#
_symmetry.space_group_name_H-M   'P 1'
#
loop_
_entity.id
_entity.type
_entity.pdbx_description
1 polymer ?
#
loop_
_entity_poly.entity_id
_entity_poly.type
_entity_poly.pdbx_seq_one_letter_code
_entity_poly.pdbx_strand_id
1 'polypeptide(L)'
;MIEIFKLVTGEELIANVDRGKAEITLSKPCQLQMVPSKSDPSQPMMGMFPYAPYTEHHAIKVNIEHVVWTASPVKELYNQYNSAFGSGIQLAGL
;
A
#
# COMPACT_ATOMS: atom_id res chain seq x y z
N MET A 1 -5.51 -8.52 -4.76
CA MET A 1 -5.49 -7.43 -5.74
C MET A 1 -4.85 -6.19 -5.11
N ILE A 2 -3.97 -5.56 -5.83
CA ILE A 2 -3.27 -4.37 -5.32
C ILE A 2 -4.15 -3.16 -5.53
N GLU A 3 -4.44 -2.43 -4.46
CA GLU A 3 -5.33 -1.27 -4.49
C GLU A 3 -4.78 -0.16 -3.61
N ILE A 4 -5.20 1.05 -3.95
CA ILE A 4 -4.97 2.23 -3.10
C ILE A 4 -6.28 2.55 -2.40
N PHE A 5 -6.19 2.99 -1.15
CA PHE A 5 -7.38 3.39 -0.42
C PHE A 5 -7.02 4.41 0.64
N LYS A 6 -8.02 5.18 1.02
CA LYS A 6 -7.86 6.20 2.05
C LYS A 6 -8.66 5.80 3.27
N LEU A 7 -8.04 5.87 4.43
CA LEU A 7 -8.70 5.61 5.70
C LEU A 7 -9.30 6.90 6.25
N VAL A 8 -10.30 6.73 7.12
CA VAL A 8 -10.95 7.88 7.75
C VAL A 8 -9.98 8.72 8.57
N THR A 9 -8.89 8.12 9.02
CA THR A 9 -7.86 8.83 9.77
C THR A 9 -6.90 9.63 8.88
N GLY A 10 -7.06 9.53 7.56
CA GLY A 10 -6.30 10.35 6.62
C GLY A 10 -5.18 9.67 5.87
N GLU A 11 -4.76 8.49 6.31
CA GLU A 11 -3.67 7.81 5.63
C GLU A 11 -4.13 7.30 4.27
N GLU A 12 -3.24 7.38 3.29
CA GLU A 12 -3.44 6.76 1.98
C GLU A 12 -2.49 5.59 1.89
N LEU A 13 -3.04 4.41 1.64
CA LEU A 13 -2.26 3.18 1.67
C LEU A 13 -2.37 2.45 0.34
N ILE A 14 -1.32 1.70 0.02
CA ILE A 14 -1.36 0.73 -1.07
C ILE A 14 -1.08 -0.64 -0.45
N ALA A 15 -1.81 -1.65 -0.86
CA ALA A 15 -1.68 -2.98 -0.30
C ALA A 15 -2.27 -4.03 -1.22
N ASN A 16 -1.92 -5.27 -0.95
CA ASN A 16 -2.62 -6.39 -1.55
C ASN A 16 -3.85 -6.65 -0.68
N VAL A 17 -5.03 -6.49 -1.27
CA VAL A 17 -6.29 -6.42 -0.53
C VAL A 17 -7.11 -7.68 -0.75
N ASP A 18 -7.64 -8.24 0.34
CA ASP A 18 -8.56 -9.35 0.32
C ASP A 18 -9.83 -8.92 1.04
N ARG A 19 -10.95 -8.91 0.33
CA ARG A 19 -12.20 -8.36 0.85
C ARG A 19 -13.05 -9.42 1.53
N GLY A 20 -13.44 -9.12 2.77
CA GLY A 20 -14.47 -9.88 3.47
C GLY A 20 -15.80 -9.12 3.45
N LYS A 21 -16.73 -9.57 4.27
CA LYS A 21 -18.07 -8.96 4.33
C LYS A 21 -18.08 -7.62 5.06
N ALA A 22 -17.36 -7.55 6.17
CA ALA A 22 -17.32 -6.35 7.00
C ALA A 22 -15.90 -5.81 7.17
N GLU A 23 -14.91 -6.58 6.75
CA GLU A 23 -13.51 -6.24 6.92
C GLU A 23 -12.76 -6.47 5.63
N ILE A 24 -11.67 -5.73 5.47
CA ILE A 24 -10.71 -6.02 4.41
C ILE A 24 -9.38 -6.36 5.08
N THR A 25 -8.71 -7.35 4.51
CA THR A 25 -7.38 -7.73 4.98
C THR A 25 -6.36 -7.10 4.06
N LEU A 26 -5.41 -6.38 4.64
CA LEU A 26 -4.36 -5.68 3.90
C LEU A 26 -3.06 -6.41 4.14
N SER A 27 -2.52 -7.01 3.08
CA SER A 27 -1.22 -7.66 3.15
C SER A 27 -0.15 -6.68 2.70
N LYS A 28 0.88 -6.55 3.51
CA LYS A 28 2.02 -5.68 3.24
C LYS A 28 1.60 -4.27 2.89
N PRO A 29 0.77 -3.63 3.75
CA PRO A 29 0.33 -2.27 3.48
C PRO A 29 1.50 -1.30 3.57
N CYS A 30 1.48 -0.32 2.66
CA CYS A 30 2.47 0.76 2.65
C CYS A 30 1.74 2.08 2.63
N GLN A 31 2.21 3.04 3.40
CA GLN A 31 1.66 4.38 3.38
C GLN A 31 2.30 5.14 2.23
N LEU A 32 1.46 5.82 1.47
CA LEU A 32 1.91 6.65 0.37
C LEU A 32 2.12 8.07 0.85
N GLN A 33 3.25 8.64 0.47
CA GLN A 33 3.61 9.97 0.91
C GLN A 33 4.45 10.65 -0.16
N MET A 34 4.10 11.92 -0.48
CA MET A 34 4.94 12.68 -1.40
C MET A 34 6.19 13.10 -0.68
N VAL A 35 7.32 12.84 -1.29
CA VAL A 35 8.63 13.21 -0.72
C VAL A 35 9.42 13.98 -1.76
N PRO A 36 10.31 14.90 -1.33
CA PRO A 36 11.17 15.61 -2.27
C PRO A 36 12.12 14.66 -2.98
N SER A 37 12.32 14.90 -4.27
CA SER A 37 13.32 14.16 -5.02
C SER A 37 14.70 14.72 -4.69
N LYS A 38 15.68 13.84 -4.53
CA LYS A 38 17.05 14.30 -4.29
C LYS A 38 17.64 15.00 -5.49
N SER A 39 17.25 14.56 -6.67
CA SER A 39 17.79 15.13 -7.91
C SER A 39 17.08 16.43 -8.27
N ASP A 40 15.83 16.59 -7.89
CA ASP A 40 15.07 17.79 -8.23
C ASP A 40 14.01 18.02 -7.15
N PRO A 41 14.32 18.85 -6.13
CA PRO A 41 13.36 19.08 -5.03
C PRO A 41 12.05 19.73 -5.48
N SER A 42 12.03 20.33 -6.67
CA SER A 42 10.80 20.93 -7.17
C SER A 42 9.85 19.89 -7.75
N GLN A 43 10.30 18.65 -7.91
CA GLN A 43 9.48 17.57 -8.45
C GLN A 43 9.38 16.45 -7.42
N PRO A 44 8.36 16.51 -6.54
CA PRO A 44 8.21 15.48 -5.53
C PRO A 44 7.90 14.13 -6.16
N MET A 45 8.31 13.08 -5.50
CA MET A 45 8.03 11.73 -5.93
C MET A 45 7.21 11.02 -4.86
N MET A 46 6.50 9.96 -5.26
CA MET A 46 5.71 9.19 -4.32
C MET A 46 6.59 8.18 -3.60
N GLY A 47 6.63 8.29 -2.28
CA GLY A 47 7.33 7.31 -1.45
C GLY A 47 6.36 6.30 -0.89
N MET A 48 6.86 5.08 -0.68
CA MET A 48 6.12 4.00 -0.05
C MET A 48 6.83 3.64 1.24
N PHE A 49 6.11 3.70 2.35
CA PHE A 49 6.66 3.42 3.66
C PHE A 49 5.85 2.29 4.29
N PRO A 50 6.50 1.19 4.72
CA PRO A 50 5.75 0.09 5.32
C PRO A 50 4.84 0.59 6.45
N TYR A 51 3.59 0.16 6.43
CA TYR A 51 2.61 0.54 7.42
C TYR A 51 2.37 -0.65 8.33
N ALA A 52 2.61 -0.46 9.62
CA ALA A 52 2.45 -1.50 10.63
C ALA A 52 3.24 -2.78 10.29
N PRO A 53 4.54 -2.66 9.94
CA PRO A 53 5.31 -3.84 9.56
C PRO A 53 5.61 -4.78 10.73
N TYR A 54 5.33 -4.33 11.93
CA TYR A 54 5.53 -5.10 13.16
C TYR A 54 4.37 -6.07 13.42
N THR A 55 3.37 -6.11 12.55
CA THR A 55 2.27 -7.05 12.70
C THR A 55 2.64 -8.40 12.12
N GLU A 56 1.99 -9.45 12.61
CA GLU A 56 2.26 -10.79 12.14
C GLU A 56 1.96 -10.89 10.65
N HIS A 57 2.90 -11.43 9.88
CA HIS A 57 2.81 -11.55 8.43
C HIS A 57 2.68 -10.20 7.72
N HIS A 58 2.95 -9.09 8.42
CA HIS A 58 2.78 -7.75 7.88
C HIS A 58 1.39 -7.64 7.25
N ALA A 59 0.37 -7.96 8.03
CA ALA A 59 -1.02 -7.96 7.57
C ALA A 59 -1.93 -7.42 8.66
N ILE A 60 -2.90 -6.62 8.25
CA ILE A 60 -3.86 -6.05 9.20
C ILE A 60 -5.27 -6.17 8.62
N LYS A 61 -6.25 -6.15 9.51
CA LYS A 61 -7.67 -6.12 9.11
C LYS A 61 -8.23 -4.76 9.43
N VAL A 62 -8.96 -4.21 8.48
CA VAL A 62 -9.57 -2.89 8.64
C VAL A 62 -11.07 -3.03 8.42
N ASN A 63 -11.84 -2.40 9.31
CA ASN A 63 -13.30 -2.35 9.14
C ASN A 63 -13.59 -1.56 7.87
N ILE A 64 -14.47 -2.10 7.02
CA ILE A 64 -14.76 -1.48 5.73
C ILE A 64 -15.36 -0.08 5.91
N GLU A 65 -16.00 0.19 7.05
CA GLU A 65 -16.54 1.51 7.33
C GLU A 65 -15.47 2.58 7.55
N HIS A 66 -14.24 2.17 7.76
CA HIS A 66 -13.14 3.11 7.97
C HIS A 66 -12.42 3.45 6.66
N VAL A 67 -12.90 2.94 5.55
CA VAL A 67 -12.33 3.22 4.24
C VAL A 67 -13.16 4.29 3.56
N VAL A 68 -12.52 5.40 3.18
CA VAL A 68 -13.21 6.52 2.55
C VAL A 68 -13.42 6.24 1.06
N TRP A 69 -12.37 5.78 0.37
CA TRP A 69 -12.46 5.42 -1.04
C TRP A 69 -11.36 4.42 -1.37
N THR A 70 -11.57 3.72 -2.49
CA THR A 70 -10.57 2.81 -3.04
C THR A 70 -10.37 3.15 -4.51
N ALA A 71 -9.20 2.80 -5.04
CA ALA A 71 -8.89 3.05 -6.44
C ALA A 71 -7.79 2.09 -6.88
N SER A 72 -7.69 1.91 -8.18
CA SER A 72 -6.60 1.15 -8.76
C SER A 72 -5.39 2.07 -8.91
N PRO A 73 -4.20 1.61 -8.59
CA PRO A 73 -3.01 2.44 -8.75
C PRO A 73 -2.65 2.64 -10.21
N VAL A 74 -2.00 3.77 -10.50
CA VAL A 74 -1.41 3.95 -11.82
C VAL A 74 -0.31 2.90 -12.01
N LYS A 75 0.01 2.63 -13.27
CA LYS A 75 0.90 1.52 -13.60
C LYS A 75 2.26 1.62 -12.94
N GLU A 76 2.84 2.79 -12.92
CA GLU A 76 4.17 2.98 -12.30
C GLU A 76 4.14 2.63 -10.82
N LEU A 77 3.10 3.06 -10.13
CA LEU A 77 2.97 2.80 -8.70
C LEU A 77 2.70 1.31 -8.45
N TYR A 78 1.86 0.71 -9.28
CA TYR A 78 1.61 -0.72 -9.21
C TYR A 78 2.91 -1.51 -9.34
N ASN A 79 3.71 -1.17 -10.35
CA ASN A 79 4.97 -1.86 -10.59
C ASN A 79 5.96 -1.65 -9.45
N GLN A 80 6.01 -0.45 -8.91
CA GLN A 80 6.89 -0.14 -7.80
C GLN A 80 6.53 -0.98 -6.58
N TYR A 81 5.25 -1.06 -6.27
CA TYR A 81 4.80 -1.84 -5.12
C TYR A 81 5.06 -3.33 -5.37
N ASN A 82 4.74 -3.80 -6.55
CA ASN A 82 4.88 -5.21 -6.87
C ASN A 82 6.36 -5.64 -6.84
N SER A 83 7.27 -4.79 -7.27
CA SER A 83 8.70 -5.08 -7.19
C SER A 83 9.18 -5.16 -5.77
N ALA A 84 8.65 -4.32 -4.90
CA ALA A 84 9.12 -4.26 -3.51
C ALA A 84 8.49 -5.33 -2.63
N PHE A 85 7.22 -5.62 -2.82
CA PHE A 85 6.46 -6.42 -1.87
C PHE A 85 5.65 -7.55 -2.50
N GLY A 86 5.39 -7.46 -3.78
CA GLY A 86 4.46 -8.37 -4.44
C GLY A 86 4.98 -9.76 -4.46
N SER A 87 4.89 -10.31 -5.56
CA SER A 87 5.31 -11.64 -5.74
C SER A 87 6.72 -11.86 -5.32
N GLY A 88 7.12 -10.89 -4.92
CA GLY A 88 8.29 -11.12 -4.59
C GLY A 88 8.55 -12.16 -3.81
N ILE A 89 7.89 -12.04 -3.85
CA ILE A 89 8.24 -12.61 -3.47
C ILE A 89 8.60 -13.63 -4.06
N GLN A 90 8.45 -13.69 -4.74
CA GLN A 90 8.62 -14.68 -5.23
C GLN A 90 9.80 -15.02 -5.28
N LEU A 91 9.85 -14.60 -4.95
CA LEU A 91 10.57 -14.91 -4.86
C LEU A 91 11.10 -15.55 -4.44
N ALA A 92 10.82 -15.59 -4.50
CA ALA A 92 11.18 -16.15 -4.09
C ALA A 92 11.83 -16.81 -4.05
N GLY A 93 11.85 -16.84 -4.34
CA GLY A 93 12.38 -17.47 -4.30
C GLY A 93 13.17 -17.49 -3.92
N LEU A 94 13.11 -17.34 -3.72
CA LEU A 94 13.64 -17.46 -3.26
C LEU A 94 14.08 -18.13 -2.90
#